data_66384c8083e9c3448713b8a96f5f5444
#
_entry.id   66384c8083e9c3448713b8a96f5f5444
#
_cell.length_a   1.000
_cell.length_b   1.000
_cell.length_c   1.000
_cell.angle_alpha   90.00
_cell.angle_beta   90.00
_cell.angle_gamma   90.00
#
_symmetry.space_group_name_H-M   'P 1'
#
loop_
_entity.id
_entity.type
_entity.pdbx_description
1 polymer ?
#
loop_
_entity_poly.entity_id
_entity_poly.type
_entity_poly.pdbx_seq_one_letter_code
_entity_poly.pdbx_strand_id
1 'polypeptide(L)'
;MKKILLSLLMIIGYNAYSQNTLGKSDDAARITLAAYVPQQIDKMPDAARSILANKLNQIVTQNGMGGAANNERFIITANVNVISKDLTATAPPMTALVLEVTLYIGDGFVGTKFSSTSISVKGVGESETKAYISALKGMRPTNSNTQSRVGNGKSKI
;
A
#
# COMPACT_ATOMS: atom_id res chain seq x y z
N MET A 1 -17.06 63.17 -3.38
CA MET A 1 -15.81 62.46 -3.54
C MET A 1 -15.39 61.64 -2.27
N LYS A 2 -15.48 62.20 -1.04
CA LYS A 2 -15.09 61.43 0.20
C LYS A 2 -15.94 60.19 0.48
N LYS A 3 -17.24 60.18 0.11
CA LYS A 3 -18.16 59.05 0.37
C LYS A 3 -17.88 57.85 -0.58
N ILE A 4 -17.42 58.14 -1.80
CA ILE A 4 -17.06 57.11 -2.79
C ILE A 4 -15.75 56.41 -2.38
N LEU A 5 -14.81 57.17 -1.82
CA LEU A 5 -13.54 56.59 -1.33
C LEU A 5 -13.75 55.65 -0.14
N LEU A 6 -14.72 55.97 0.74
CA LEU A 6 -15.05 55.16 1.91
C LEU A 6 -15.73 53.83 1.53
N SER A 7 -16.59 53.84 0.49
CA SER A 7 -17.24 52.62 -0.01
C SER A 7 -16.26 51.70 -0.76
N LEU A 8 -15.27 52.26 -1.43
CA LEU A 8 -14.22 51.49 -2.11
C LEU A 8 -13.32 50.80 -1.11
N LEU A 9 -13.04 51.42 0.04
CA LEU A 9 -12.22 50.83 1.11
C LEU A 9 -12.92 49.64 1.80
N MET A 10 -14.25 49.66 1.90
CA MET A 10 -15.03 48.53 2.47
C MET A 10 -15.04 47.29 1.56
N ILE A 11 -14.99 47.47 0.25
CA ILE A 11 -15.01 46.33 -0.69
C ILE A 11 -13.67 45.52 -0.67
N ILE A 12 -12.57 46.19 -0.36
CA ILE A 12 -11.23 45.54 -0.27
C ILE A 12 -11.12 44.66 1.00
N GLY A 13 -11.88 44.96 2.06
CA GLY A 13 -11.83 44.23 3.33
C GLY A 13 -12.47 42.82 3.32
N TYR A 14 -13.32 42.51 2.35
CA TYR A 14 -14.02 41.21 2.29
C TYR A 14 -13.24 40.06 1.65
N ASN A 15 -12.10 40.33 1.01
CA ASN A 15 -11.30 39.29 0.37
C ASN A 15 -10.21 38.68 1.26
N ALA A 16 -10.06 39.07 2.53
CA ALA A 16 -8.98 38.63 3.40
C ALA A 16 -9.29 37.36 4.21
N TYR A 17 -10.47 36.77 4.12
CA TYR A 17 -10.85 35.62 4.93
C TYR A 17 -10.80 34.28 4.17
N SER A 18 -10.29 34.25 2.95
CA SER A 18 -10.29 33.00 2.10
C SER A 18 -8.99 32.21 2.07
N GLN A 19 -8.09 32.34 3.03
CA GLN A 19 -6.79 31.66 2.91
C GLN A 19 -6.38 30.80 4.08
N ASN A 20 -7.26 30.15 4.83
CA ASN A 20 -6.73 29.29 5.91
C ASN A 20 -7.50 27.99 6.22
N THR A 21 -8.16 27.38 5.25
CA THR A 21 -8.75 26.04 5.42
C THR A 21 -8.05 24.94 4.58
N LEU A 22 -7.03 25.28 3.81
CA LEU A 22 -6.32 24.35 2.93
C LEU A 22 -5.15 23.60 3.61
N GLY A 23 -4.75 23.98 4.83
CA GLY A 23 -3.56 23.41 5.49
C GLY A 23 -3.70 21.97 5.99
N LYS A 24 -4.90 21.48 6.26
CA LYS A 24 -5.08 20.14 6.84
C LYS A 24 -5.32 19.02 5.82
N SER A 25 -5.84 19.31 4.65
CA SER A 25 -6.02 18.26 3.63
C SER A 25 -4.76 18.00 2.80
N ASP A 26 -3.85 18.96 2.76
CA ASP A 26 -2.63 18.88 1.95
C ASP A 26 -1.53 18.02 2.62
N ASP A 27 -1.48 17.99 3.96
CA ASP A 27 -0.52 17.14 4.69
C ASP A 27 -0.87 15.65 4.57
N ALA A 28 -2.15 15.29 4.54
CA ALA A 28 -2.57 13.91 4.29
C ALA A 28 -2.24 13.43 2.86
N ALA A 29 -2.16 14.33 1.89
CA ALA A 29 -1.73 14.02 0.52
C ALA A 29 -0.22 13.77 0.40
N ARG A 30 0.57 14.21 1.39
CA ARG A 30 2.03 14.04 1.43
C ARG A 30 2.52 12.77 2.11
N ILE A 31 1.62 11.97 2.68
CA ILE A 31 1.99 10.72 3.32
C ILE A 31 2.41 9.73 2.23
N THR A 32 3.68 9.38 2.22
CA THR A 32 4.25 8.35 1.36
C THR A 32 4.51 7.08 2.15
N LEU A 33 4.27 5.93 1.54
CA LEU A 33 4.59 4.61 2.09
C LEU A 33 5.74 4.00 1.31
N ALA A 34 6.76 3.53 2.02
CA ALA A 34 7.80 2.70 1.45
C ALA A 34 7.38 1.22 1.47
N ALA A 35 7.55 0.52 0.37
CA ALA A 35 7.34 -0.92 0.33
C ALA A 35 8.56 -1.65 0.89
N TYR A 36 8.36 -2.41 1.96
CA TYR A 36 9.41 -3.19 2.61
C TYR A 36 9.04 -4.67 2.65
N VAL A 37 9.92 -5.54 2.14
CA VAL A 37 9.76 -6.99 2.22
C VAL A 37 10.85 -7.55 3.14
N PRO A 38 10.50 -8.01 4.36
CA PRO A 38 11.47 -8.54 5.30
C PRO A 38 12.12 -9.82 4.75
N GLN A 39 13.41 -10.00 5.04
CA GLN A 39 14.15 -11.20 4.63
C GLN A 39 13.69 -12.47 5.35
N GLN A 40 13.02 -12.34 6.48
CA GLN A 40 12.58 -13.40 7.39
C GLN A 40 11.31 -14.14 6.94
N ILE A 41 10.77 -13.84 5.76
CA ILE A 41 9.68 -14.67 5.22
C ILE A 41 10.33 -16.03 4.87
N ASP A 42 10.18 -16.98 5.79
CA ASP A 42 10.81 -18.28 5.72
C ASP A 42 10.54 -18.96 4.37
N LYS A 43 11.65 -19.41 3.74
CA LYS A 43 11.62 -20.25 2.54
C LYS A 43 11.03 -19.63 1.27
N MET A 44 10.75 -18.32 1.25
CA MET A 44 10.31 -17.69 0.00
C MET A 44 11.49 -17.53 -0.97
N PRO A 45 11.40 -18.04 -2.20
CA PRO A 45 12.42 -17.83 -3.23
C PRO A 45 12.62 -16.33 -3.54
N ASP A 46 13.86 -15.91 -3.81
CA ASP A 46 14.19 -14.50 -4.07
C ASP A 46 13.43 -13.90 -5.26
N ALA A 47 13.19 -14.71 -6.29
CA ALA A 47 12.37 -14.28 -7.43
C ALA A 47 10.92 -13.97 -7.01
N ALA A 48 10.34 -14.75 -6.09
CA ALA A 48 9.02 -14.49 -5.54
C ALA A 48 9.01 -13.25 -4.63
N ARG A 49 10.07 -13.03 -3.86
CA ARG A 49 10.28 -11.83 -3.03
C ARG A 49 10.26 -10.55 -3.87
N SER A 50 10.93 -10.56 -5.02
CA SER A 50 10.92 -9.44 -5.97
C SER A 50 9.52 -9.15 -6.52
N ILE A 51 8.74 -10.18 -6.82
CA ILE A 51 7.34 -10.03 -7.26
C ILE A 51 6.49 -9.43 -6.14
N LEU A 52 6.66 -9.89 -4.89
CA LEU A 52 5.94 -9.33 -3.74
C LEU A 52 6.26 -7.84 -3.55
N ALA A 53 7.54 -7.45 -3.59
CA ALA A 53 7.95 -6.05 -3.50
C ALA A 53 7.30 -5.19 -4.59
N ASN A 54 7.28 -5.66 -5.84
CA ASN A 54 6.62 -4.96 -6.94
C ASN A 54 5.10 -4.84 -6.72
N LYS A 55 4.46 -5.87 -6.15
CA LYS A 55 3.02 -5.80 -5.82
C LYS A 55 2.72 -4.81 -4.70
N LEU A 56 3.57 -4.73 -3.66
CA LEU A 56 3.43 -3.73 -2.61
C LEU A 56 3.59 -2.31 -3.17
N ASN A 57 4.58 -2.07 -4.03
CA ASN A 57 4.76 -0.79 -4.72
C ASN A 57 3.55 -0.42 -5.59
N GLN A 58 2.96 -1.38 -6.31
CA GLN A 58 1.73 -1.16 -7.06
C GLN A 58 0.56 -0.75 -6.16
N ILE A 59 0.38 -1.41 -5.00
CA ILE A 59 -0.66 -1.07 -4.02
C ILE A 59 -0.47 0.37 -3.54
N VAL A 60 0.74 0.75 -3.16
CA VAL A 60 1.09 2.10 -2.68
C VAL A 60 0.78 3.15 -3.74
N THR A 61 1.25 2.94 -4.98
CA THR A 61 1.04 3.87 -6.10
C THR A 61 -0.43 4.04 -6.46
N GLN A 62 -1.19 2.94 -6.53
CA GLN A 62 -2.62 2.98 -6.87
C GLN A 62 -3.49 3.64 -5.80
N ASN A 63 -3.01 3.70 -4.56
CA ASN A 63 -3.68 4.40 -3.47
C ASN A 63 -3.18 5.85 -3.30
N GLY A 64 -2.39 6.37 -4.24
CA GLY A 64 -1.91 7.75 -4.22
C GLY A 64 -0.89 8.05 -3.12
N MET A 65 -0.22 7.01 -2.60
CA MET A 65 0.81 7.12 -1.55
C MET A 65 2.21 6.79 -2.07
N GLY A 66 2.34 6.57 -3.40
CA GLY A 66 3.62 6.38 -4.06
C GLY A 66 4.34 7.73 -4.22
N GLY A 67 5.61 7.76 -3.85
CA GLY A 67 6.47 8.92 -4.03
C GLY A 67 7.92 8.51 -3.86
N ALA A 68 8.85 9.39 -4.23
CA ALA A 68 10.23 9.23 -3.81
C ALA A 68 10.24 9.31 -2.27
N ALA A 69 10.37 8.18 -1.63
CA ALA A 69 10.39 8.07 -0.17
C ALA A 69 11.68 8.71 0.35
N ASN A 70 11.67 10.03 0.52
CA ASN A 70 12.72 10.72 1.26
C ASN A 70 12.61 10.47 2.78
N ASN A 71 11.53 9.80 3.21
CA ASN A 71 11.29 9.45 4.60
C ASN A 71 10.64 8.06 4.65
N GLU A 72 11.44 7.04 4.90
CA GLU A 72 11.02 5.63 5.00
C GLU A 72 10.33 5.30 6.34
N ARG A 73 9.80 6.33 7.03
CA ARG A 73 9.14 6.16 8.32
C ARG A 73 7.91 5.29 8.22
N PHE A 74 7.04 5.60 7.26
CA PHE A 74 5.81 4.83 7.08
C PHE A 74 6.03 3.75 6.02
N ILE A 75 5.73 2.51 6.39
CA ILE A 75 5.97 1.35 5.54
C ILE A 75 4.71 0.54 5.29
N ILE A 76 4.64 -0.05 4.13
CA ILE A 76 3.79 -1.20 3.85
C ILE A 76 4.68 -2.44 3.75
N THR A 77 4.33 -3.47 4.49
CA THR A 77 5.05 -4.75 4.49
C THR A 77 4.08 -5.91 4.39
N ALA A 78 4.59 -7.10 4.13
CA ALA A 78 3.79 -8.30 4.03
C ALA A 78 4.45 -9.48 4.77
N ASN A 79 3.60 -10.33 5.35
CA ASN A 79 3.96 -11.68 5.75
C ASN A 79 3.28 -12.68 4.81
N VAL A 80 3.96 -13.77 4.46
CA VAL A 80 3.45 -14.80 3.55
C VAL A 80 3.56 -16.16 4.22
N ASN A 81 2.41 -16.79 4.42
CA ASN A 81 2.30 -18.14 4.99
C ASN A 81 1.84 -19.11 3.91
N VAL A 82 2.45 -20.29 3.87
CA VAL A 82 1.99 -21.40 3.01
C VAL A 82 0.88 -22.14 3.75
N ILE A 83 -0.34 -22.08 3.23
CA ILE A 83 -1.50 -22.78 3.78
C ILE A 83 -1.54 -24.22 3.32
N SER A 84 -1.31 -24.45 2.01
CA SER A 84 -1.16 -25.79 1.47
C SER A 84 -0.14 -25.81 0.33
N LYS A 85 0.50 -26.98 0.18
CA LYS A 85 1.43 -27.31 -0.91
C LYS A 85 1.13 -28.72 -1.37
N ASP A 86 0.68 -28.85 -2.59
CA ASP A 86 0.27 -30.11 -3.20
C ASP A 86 0.98 -30.32 -4.55
N LEU A 87 1.16 -31.59 -4.92
CA LEU A 87 1.58 -31.94 -6.26
C LEU A 87 0.35 -32.36 -7.06
N THR A 88 0.18 -31.78 -8.24
CA THR A 88 -0.92 -32.15 -9.13
C THR A 88 -0.60 -33.49 -9.81
N ALA A 89 -1.65 -34.31 -10.03
CA ALA A 89 -1.54 -35.58 -10.75
C ALA A 89 -1.53 -35.39 -12.28
N THR A 90 -0.84 -34.36 -12.77
CA THR A 90 -0.67 -34.05 -14.20
C THR A 90 0.67 -34.58 -14.73
N ALA A 91 0.81 -34.69 -16.03
CA ALA A 91 2.06 -35.06 -16.68
C ALA A 91 2.57 -33.90 -17.55
N PRO A 92 3.60 -33.15 -17.17
CA PRO A 92 4.42 -33.32 -15.95
C PRO A 92 3.68 -32.88 -14.66
N PRO A 93 4.08 -33.41 -13.48
CA PRO A 93 3.51 -33.00 -12.22
C PRO A 93 3.85 -31.54 -11.94
N MET A 94 2.90 -30.79 -11.39
CA MET A 94 3.08 -29.39 -11.06
C MET A 94 2.88 -29.15 -9.55
N THR A 95 3.57 -28.16 -9.00
CA THR A 95 3.37 -27.73 -7.62
C THR A 95 2.20 -26.75 -7.57
N ALA A 96 1.21 -27.04 -6.73
CA ALA A 96 0.11 -26.13 -6.40
C ALA A 96 0.34 -25.55 -4.99
N LEU A 97 0.24 -24.23 -4.86
CA LEU A 97 0.38 -23.51 -3.58
C LEU A 97 -0.86 -22.70 -3.28
N VAL A 98 -1.28 -22.72 -2.02
CA VAL A 98 -2.21 -21.74 -1.46
C VAL A 98 -1.43 -20.94 -0.43
N LEU A 99 -1.35 -19.63 -0.66
CA LEU A 99 -0.64 -18.70 0.22
C LEU A 99 -1.63 -17.75 0.90
N GLU A 100 -1.40 -17.46 2.18
CA GLU A 100 -2.01 -16.33 2.86
C GLU A 100 -0.97 -15.19 2.91
N VAL A 101 -1.32 -14.07 2.31
CA VAL A 101 -0.50 -12.86 2.32
C VAL A 101 -1.17 -11.85 3.23
N THR A 102 -0.55 -11.56 4.39
CA THR A 102 -1.01 -10.55 5.31
C THR A 102 -0.22 -9.27 5.10
N LEU A 103 -0.92 -8.22 4.68
CA LEU A 103 -0.36 -6.88 4.50
C LEU A 103 -0.44 -6.10 5.80
N TYR A 104 0.59 -5.34 6.12
CA TYR A 104 0.66 -4.44 7.28
C TYR A 104 1.05 -3.05 6.83
N ILE A 105 0.42 -2.04 7.43
CA ILE A 105 0.81 -0.64 7.31
C ILE A 105 1.18 -0.18 8.71
N GLY A 106 2.35 0.45 8.85
CA GLY A 106 2.84 0.88 10.14
C GLY A 106 3.95 1.91 10.07
N ASP A 107 4.37 2.34 11.24
CA ASP A 107 5.56 3.17 11.46
C ASP A 107 6.77 2.24 11.63
N GLY A 108 7.70 2.28 10.68
CA GLY A 108 8.90 1.45 10.68
C GLY A 108 9.92 1.83 11.75
N PHE A 109 9.86 3.05 12.31
CA PHE A 109 10.77 3.50 13.35
C PHE A 109 10.29 3.12 14.75
N VAL A 110 8.99 3.29 14.99
CA VAL A 110 8.40 3.04 16.32
C VAL A 110 7.80 1.64 16.41
N GLY A 111 7.60 0.96 15.27
CA GLY A 111 6.99 -0.37 15.23
C GLY A 111 5.47 -0.37 15.44
N THR A 112 4.82 0.78 15.33
CA THR A 112 3.36 0.89 15.51
C THR A 112 2.64 0.44 14.25
N LYS A 113 1.72 -0.54 14.42
CA LYS A 113 0.85 -1.03 13.35
C LYS A 113 -0.44 -0.21 13.28
N PHE A 114 -0.72 0.38 12.12
CA PHE A 114 -1.94 1.16 11.88
C PHE A 114 -3.07 0.32 11.25
N SER A 115 -2.72 -0.58 10.33
CA SER A 115 -3.70 -1.41 9.63
C SER A 115 -3.11 -2.75 9.22
N SER A 116 -3.98 -3.76 9.07
CA SER A 116 -3.60 -5.05 8.47
C SER A 116 -4.76 -5.67 7.71
N THR A 117 -4.45 -6.46 6.69
CA THR A 117 -5.42 -7.24 5.94
C THR A 117 -4.76 -8.50 5.38
N SER A 118 -5.49 -9.62 5.36
CA SER A 118 -5.03 -10.87 4.78
C SER A 118 -5.73 -11.16 3.45
N ILE A 119 -4.99 -11.72 2.51
CA ILE A 119 -5.45 -12.10 1.19
C ILE A 119 -4.99 -13.53 0.94
N SER A 120 -5.91 -14.41 0.56
CA SER A 120 -5.56 -15.76 0.08
C SER A 120 -5.34 -15.74 -1.42
N VAL A 121 -4.21 -16.28 -1.86
CA VAL A 121 -3.85 -16.39 -3.28
C VAL A 121 -3.41 -17.82 -3.61
N LYS A 122 -3.68 -18.24 -4.83
CA LYS A 122 -3.35 -19.58 -5.31
C LYS A 122 -2.45 -19.49 -6.53
N GLY A 123 -1.50 -20.40 -6.63
CA GLY A 123 -0.60 -20.48 -7.76
C GLY A 123 -0.22 -21.91 -8.08
N VAL A 124 0.02 -22.16 -9.35
CA VAL A 124 0.48 -23.46 -9.88
C VAL A 124 1.69 -23.20 -10.76
N GLY A 125 2.67 -24.08 -10.68
CA GLY A 125 3.88 -23.99 -11.48
C GLY A 125 4.66 -25.30 -11.52
N GLU A 126 5.53 -25.46 -12.51
CA GLU A 126 6.39 -26.63 -12.68
C GLU A 126 7.42 -26.79 -11.54
N SER A 127 7.62 -25.73 -10.75
CA SER A 127 8.47 -25.72 -9.57
C SER A 127 7.81 -24.87 -8.49
N GLU A 128 8.26 -25.07 -7.24
CA GLU A 128 7.80 -24.27 -6.10
C GLU A 128 7.98 -22.76 -6.35
N THR A 129 9.12 -22.34 -6.90
CA THR A 129 9.39 -20.95 -7.25
C THR A 129 8.38 -20.42 -8.27
N LYS A 130 8.07 -21.17 -9.32
CA LYS A 130 7.06 -20.79 -10.33
C LYS A 130 5.65 -20.73 -9.72
N ALA A 131 5.32 -21.64 -8.80
CA ALA A 131 4.05 -21.64 -8.09
C ALA A 131 3.90 -20.40 -7.18
N TYR A 132 4.95 -20.02 -6.42
CA TYR A 132 4.98 -18.76 -5.64
C TYR A 132 4.76 -17.54 -6.54
N ILE A 133 5.52 -17.42 -7.64
CA ILE A 133 5.39 -16.30 -8.59
C ILE A 133 3.98 -16.24 -9.15
N SER A 134 3.40 -17.39 -9.53
CA SER A 134 2.04 -17.49 -10.05
C SER A 134 1.01 -17.00 -9.03
N ALA A 135 1.11 -17.46 -7.78
CA ALA A 135 0.23 -17.04 -6.67
C ALA A 135 0.31 -15.53 -6.43
N LEU A 136 1.54 -14.98 -6.28
CA LEU A 136 1.73 -13.55 -6.00
C LEU A 136 1.32 -12.64 -7.16
N LYS A 137 1.48 -13.09 -8.41
CA LYS A 137 0.93 -12.36 -9.58
C LYS A 137 -0.59 -12.26 -9.53
N GLY A 138 -1.27 -13.24 -8.93
CA GLY A 138 -2.72 -13.25 -8.72
C GLY A 138 -3.22 -12.23 -7.69
N MET A 139 -2.34 -11.63 -6.88
CA MET A 139 -2.70 -10.53 -5.98
C MET A 139 -3.22 -9.34 -6.80
N ARG A 140 -4.44 -8.93 -6.50
CA ARG A 140 -5.06 -7.76 -7.13
C ARG A 140 -4.92 -6.55 -6.20
N PRO A 141 -4.14 -5.53 -6.57
CA PRO A 141 -3.97 -4.32 -5.75
C PRO A 141 -5.27 -3.54 -5.55
N THR A 142 -6.23 -3.71 -6.47
CA THR A 142 -7.53 -3.04 -6.51
C THR A 142 -8.64 -3.78 -5.76
N ASN A 143 -8.32 -4.81 -4.97
CA ASN A 143 -9.32 -5.47 -4.15
C ASN A 143 -9.89 -4.44 -3.13
N SER A 144 -11.22 -4.31 -3.07
CA SER A 144 -11.92 -3.36 -2.20
C SER A 144 -11.49 -3.45 -0.73
N ASN A 145 -11.20 -4.66 -0.25
CA ASN A 145 -10.67 -4.87 1.10
C ASN A 145 -9.26 -4.29 1.28
N THR A 146 -8.40 -4.42 0.27
CA THR A 146 -7.04 -3.85 0.32
C THR A 146 -7.11 -2.34 0.27
N GLN A 147 -7.89 -1.76 -0.65
CA GLN A 147 -8.03 -0.31 -0.78
C GLN A 147 -8.62 0.34 0.48
N SER A 148 -9.70 -0.22 1.03
CA SER A 148 -10.32 0.32 2.24
C SER A 148 -9.37 0.25 3.45
N ARG A 149 -8.58 -0.81 3.59
CA ARG A 149 -7.63 -0.96 4.70
C ARG A 149 -6.41 -0.07 4.55
N VAL A 150 -5.92 0.11 3.32
CA VAL A 150 -4.84 1.06 3.01
C VAL A 150 -5.31 2.49 3.27
N GLY A 151 -6.53 2.84 2.82
CA GLY A 151 -7.15 4.14 3.11
C GLY A 151 -7.35 4.37 4.61
N ASN A 152 -7.82 3.38 5.36
CA ASN A 152 -7.96 3.45 6.82
C ASN A 152 -6.59 3.55 7.54
N GLY A 153 -5.54 2.93 6.99
CA GLY A 153 -4.17 3.09 7.47
C GLY A 153 -3.71 4.54 7.33
N LYS A 154 -3.95 5.15 6.15
CA LYS A 154 -3.63 6.55 5.87
C LYS A 154 -4.31 7.52 6.84
N SER A 155 -5.56 7.28 7.23
CA SER A 155 -6.29 8.16 8.16
C SER A 155 -5.83 8.06 9.61
N LYS A 156 -5.00 7.07 9.95
CA LYS A 156 -4.44 6.86 11.30
C LYS A 156 -3.00 7.33 11.45
N ILE A 157 -2.35 7.69 10.33
CA ILE A 157 -1.03 8.31 10.28
C ILE A 157 -1.20 9.82 10.51
#